data_adceb6a02957404676497f092df9a8bf
#
_entry.id   adceb6a02957404676497f092df9a8bf
#
_cell.length_a   1.000
_cell.length_b   1.000
_cell.length_c   1.000
_cell.angle_alpha   90.00
_cell.angle_beta   90.00
_cell.angle_gamma   90.00
#
_symmetry.space_group_name_H-M   'P 1'
#
loop_
_entity.id
_entity.type
_entity.pdbx_description
1 polymer ?
#
loop_
_entity_poly.entity_id
_entity_poly.type
_entity_poly.pdbx_seq_one_letter_code
_entity_poly.pdbx_strand_id
1 'polypeptide(L)'
;MGLEEKLPSGVLLTTVEGVAGYMRKASFWPATFGLACCAIEMMTSGGPKYDLARFGMEVFRASPRQADLMIVAGRVSQKMAPVLRQIYDQMPEPKWVLAMGVCASSGGMFNNYAIVQGVDHVVPVDMYLPGCPPRPEMLIDAILKLHDQVQHTKLGANRAREVEELETAALRALPTSDAKGLLR
;
A
#
# COMPACT_ATOMS: atom_id res chain seq x y z
N MET A 1 0.06 15.52 -23.32
CA MET A 1 0.77 16.77 -23.64
C MET A 1 0.38 17.77 -22.58
N GLY A 2 1.29 18.10 -21.67
CA GLY A 2 1.05 19.03 -20.57
C GLY A 2 1.07 20.46 -21.08
N LEU A 3 0.50 21.38 -20.32
CA LEU A 3 0.52 22.82 -20.59
C LEU A 3 1.95 23.37 -20.72
N GLU A 4 2.93 22.68 -20.15
CA GLU A 4 4.36 23.03 -20.18
C GLU A 4 4.96 23.04 -21.59
N GLU A 5 4.46 22.19 -22.48
CA GLU A 5 4.94 22.11 -23.88
C GLU A 5 4.55 23.34 -24.75
N LYS A 6 3.58 24.13 -24.28
CA LYS A 6 3.02 25.27 -25.02
C LYS A 6 3.49 26.64 -24.50
N LEU A 7 4.30 26.68 -23.45
CA LEU A 7 4.73 27.92 -22.82
C LEU A 7 6.19 28.26 -23.14
N PRO A 8 6.52 29.55 -23.35
CA PRO A 8 7.88 29.93 -23.63
C PRO A 8 8.83 29.61 -22.49
N SER A 9 10.03 29.12 -22.82
CA SER A 9 11.10 28.79 -21.89
C SER A 9 11.37 29.93 -20.91
N GLY A 10 11.12 29.68 -19.62
CA GLY A 10 11.33 30.66 -18.55
C GLY A 10 10.15 30.83 -17.60
N VAL A 11 8.98 30.26 -17.92
CA VAL A 11 7.82 30.24 -17.00
C VAL A 11 7.78 28.90 -16.32
N LEU A 12 8.08 28.86 -15.00
CA LEU A 12 7.95 27.69 -14.16
C LEU A 12 6.44 27.49 -13.83
N LEU A 13 5.74 26.81 -14.73
CA LEU A 13 4.38 26.34 -14.45
C LEU A 13 4.46 24.88 -14.03
N THR A 14 4.19 24.64 -12.77
CA THR A 14 3.96 23.29 -12.26
C THR A 14 2.56 22.85 -12.67
N THR A 15 2.43 21.67 -13.25
CA THR A 15 1.12 21.11 -13.58
C THR A 15 0.33 20.81 -12.31
N VAL A 16 -0.99 20.85 -12.38
CA VAL A 16 -1.87 20.48 -11.25
C VAL A 16 -1.55 19.07 -10.76
N GLU A 17 -1.22 18.15 -11.66
CA GLU A 17 -0.79 16.79 -11.33
C GLU A 17 0.49 16.78 -10.50
N GLY A 18 1.48 17.58 -10.85
CA GLY A 18 2.73 17.69 -10.10
C GLY A 18 2.53 18.23 -8.69
N VAL A 19 1.69 19.24 -8.52
CA VAL A 19 1.33 19.80 -7.21
C VAL A 19 0.58 18.76 -6.38
N ALA A 20 -0.42 18.12 -6.94
CA ALA A 20 -1.21 17.10 -6.25
C ALA A 20 -0.34 15.88 -5.85
N GLY A 21 0.55 15.42 -6.72
CA GLY A 21 1.51 14.35 -6.44
C GLY A 21 2.45 14.71 -5.28
N TYR A 22 2.99 15.94 -5.29
CA TYR A 22 3.84 16.44 -4.22
C TYR A 22 3.09 16.50 -2.87
N MET A 23 1.85 17.02 -2.85
CA MET A 23 1.04 17.12 -1.64
C MET A 23 0.71 15.74 -1.05
N ARG A 24 0.38 14.76 -1.91
CA ARG A 24 0.15 13.36 -1.49
C ARG A 24 1.38 12.71 -0.89
N LYS A 25 2.55 12.93 -1.51
CA LYS A 25 3.83 12.45 -0.98
C LYS A 25 4.17 13.08 0.37
N ALA A 26 3.93 14.39 0.53
CA ALA A 26 4.27 15.14 1.75
C ALA A 26 3.33 14.84 2.93
N SER A 27 2.12 14.33 2.67
CA SER A 27 1.16 13.94 3.69
C SER A 27 0.57 12.58 3.32
N PHE A 28 1.22 11.51 3.80
CA PHE A 28 0.93 10.12 3.44
C PHE A 28 0.70 9.29 4.70
N TRP A 29 -0.57 9.20 5.11
CA TRP A 29 -0.92 8.65 6.41
C TRP A 29 -1.16 7.14 6.37
N PRO A 30 -0.37 6.34 7.12
CA PRO A 30 -0.57 4.92 7.21
C PRO A 30 -1.75 4.55 8.11
N ALA A 31 -2.48 3.50 7.71
CA ALA A 31 -3.47 2.86 8.56
C ALA A 31 -2.79 2.06 9.67
N THR A 32 -3.35 2.12 10.88
CA THR A 32 -2.91 1.28 12.01
C THR A 32 -3.42 -0.15 11.79
N PHE A 33 -2.62 -0.98 11.10
CA PHE A 33 -2.99 -2.33 10.76
C PHE A 33 -1.77 -3.26 10.84
N GLY A 34 -1.69 -4.05 11.89
CA GLY A 34 -0.59 -4.99 12.12
C GLY A 34 -1.13 -6.38 12.47
N LEU A 35 -0.63 -7.42 11.82
CA LEU A 35 -1.15 -8.79 11.92
C LEU A 35 -0.22 -9.75 12.66
N ALA A 36 1.09 -9.53 12.60
CA ALA A 36 2.07 -10.45 13.19
C ALA A 36 3.39 -9.73 13.54
N CYS A 37 4.50 -10.48 13.58
CA CYS A 37 5.82 -9.97 13.99
C CYS A 37 6.30 -8.76 13.18
N CYS A 38 5.96 -8.65 11.88
CA CYS A 38 6.30 -7.48 11.09
C CYS A 38 5.69 -6.17 11.62
N ALA A 39 4.59 -6.24 12.35
CA ALA A 39 4.00 -5.08 13.01
C ALA A 39 4.90 -4.48 14.09
N ILE A 40 5.74 -5.29 14.74
CA ILE A 40 6.71 -4.82 15.74
C ILE A 40 7.77 -3.94 15.07
N GLU A 41 8.29 -4.39 13.93
CA GLU A 41 9.24 -3.61 13.14
C GLU A 41 8.60 -2.34 12.55
N MET A 42 7.34 -2.42 12.14
CA MET A 42 6.56 -1.25 11.70
C MET A 42 6.42 -0.22 12.83
N MET A 43 6.12 -0.65 14.06
CA MET A 43 6.07 0.25 15.22
C MET A 43 7.45 0.82 15.56
N THR A 44 8.51 0.03 15.43
CA THR A 44 9.90 0.49 15.67
C THR A 44 10.31 1.56 14.67
N SER A 45 9.79 1.54 13.44
CA SER A 45 10.06 2.57 12.43
C SER A 45 9.48 3.95 12.78
N GLY A 46 8.45 4.01 13.64
CA GLY A 46 7.92 5.24 14.23
C GLY A 46 8.68 5.68 15.50
N GLY A 47 9.71 4.94 15.93
CA GLY A 47 10.50 5.26 17.10
C GLY A 47 11.53 6.38 16.85
N PRO A 48 12.12 6.93 17.94
CA PRO A 48 13.00 8.11 17.86
C PRO A 48 14.23 7.93 16.95
N LYS A 49 14.69 6.70 16.75
CA LYS A 49 15.86 6.43 15.92
C LYS A 49 15.56 6.56 14.42
N TYR A 50 14.36 6.15 14.00
CA TYR A 50 14.00 6.05 12.58
C TYR A 50 13.04 7.14 12.15
N ASP A 51 12.05 7.42 12.96
CA ASP A 51 11.04 8.49 12.89
C ASP A 51 10.48 8.75 11.48
N LEU A 52 9.36 8.11 11.19
CA LEU A 52 8.63 8.29 9.93
C LEU A 52 8.00 9.68 9.77
N ALA A 53 7.93 10.48 10.85
CA ALA A 53 7.34 11.83 10.83
C ALA A 53 7.99 12.74 9.80
N ARG A 54 9.32 12.66 9.62
CA ARG A 54 10.06 13.45 8.62
C ARG A 54 9.69 13.15 7.17
N PHE A 55 8.99 12.04 6.93
CA PHE A 55 8.50 11.64 5.61
C PHE A 55 7.00 11.91 5.43
N GLY A 56 6.39 12.68 6.34
CA GLY A 56 4.96 12.98 6.31
C GLY A 56 4.05 11.86 6.79
N MET A 57 4.60 10.88 7.52
CA MET A 57 3.90 9.68 8.00
C MET A 57 3.82 9.59 9.52
N GLU A 58 3.79 10.74 10.20
CA GLU A 58 3.73 10.79 11.67
C GLU A 58 2.47 10.14 12.24
N VAL A 59 1.35 10.33 11.54
CA VAL A 59 0.05 9.97 12.08
C VAL A 59 -0.40 8.61 11.58
N PHE A 60 -0.28 7.60 12.43
CA PHE A 60 -0.92 6.32 12.23
C PHE A 60 -2.41 6.42 12.54
N ARG A 61 -3.25 6.30 11.51
CA ARG A 61 -4.71 6.42 11.66
C ARG A 61 -5.35 5.09 12.03
N ALA A 62 -6.14 5.08 13.11
CA ALA A 62 -6.96 3.93 13.48
C ALA A 62 -8.18 3.78 12.55
N SER A 63 -8.67 4.89 11.99
CA SER A 63 -9.79 4.89 11.04
C SER A 63 -9.28 4.69 9.61
N PRO A 64 -9.70 3.63 8.91
CA PRO A 64 -9.34 3.41 7.50
C PRO A 64 -9.76 4.55 6.59
N ARG A 65 -10.86 5.22 6.91
CA ARG A 65 -11.41 6.34 6.13
C ARG A 65 -10.53 7.59 6.11
N GLN A 66 -9.51 7.65 6.95
CA GLN A 66 -8.57 8.77 7.06
C GLN A 66 -7.13 8.37 6.69
N ALA A 67 -6.94 7.18 6.16
CA ALA A 67 -5.63 6.65 5.80
C ALA A 67 -5.47 6.54 4.30
N ASP A 68 -4.27 6.81 3.81
CA ASP A 68 -3.89 6.75 2.41
C ASP A 68 -3.10 5.48 2.07
N LEU A 69 -2.36 4.94 3.06
CA LEU A 69 -1.52 3.77 2.91
C LEU A 69 -1.99 2.64 3.84
N MET A 70 -2.20 1.45 3.28
CA MET A 70 -2.36 0.22 4.04
C MET A 70 -1.05 -0.55 4.08
N ILE A 71 -0.46 -0.73 5.26
CA ILE A 71 0.71 -1.59 5.45
C ILE A 71 0.23 -2.93 6.00
N VAL A 72 0.25 -3.97 5.17
CA VAL A 72 -0.09 -5.32 5.61
C VAL A 72 1.14 -5.96 6.23
N ALA A 73 1.27 -5.82 7.55
CA ALA A 73 2.44 -6.22 8.30
C ALA A 73 2.30 -7.62 8.91
N GLY A 74 2.66 -8.64 8.14
CA GLY A 74 2.70 -10.03 8.61
C GLY A 74 1.78 -11.00 7.87
N ARG A 75 1.55 -12.17 8.47
CA ARG A 75 0.72 -13.23 7.88
C ARG A 75 -0.76 -12.91 7.94
N VAL A 76 -1.46 -13.15 6.85
CA VAL A 76 -2.92 -13.02 6.76
C VAL A 76 -3.56 -14.39 6.92
N SER A 77 -4.39 -14.58 7.94
CA SER A 77 -5.17 -15.82 8.08
C SER A 77 -6.41 -15.80 7.18
N GLN A 78 -6.91 -16.95 6.79
CA GLN A 78 -8.13 -17.09 5.99
C GLN A 78 -9.33 -16.40 6.65
N LYS A 79 -9.41 -16.45 8.00
CA LYS A 79 -10.47 -15.78 8.76
C LYS A 79 -10.31 -14.25 8.77
N MET A 80 -9.10 -13.75 8.62
CA MET A 80 -8.80 -12.30 8.61
C MET A 80 -8.88 -11.69 7.21
N ALA A 81 -8.79 -12.51 6.17
CA ALA A 81 -8.82 -12.03 4.79
C ALA A 81 -10.08 -11.20 4.44
N PRO A 82 -11.31 -11.61 4.80
CA PRO A 82 -12.51 -10.81 4.57
C PRO A 82 -12.49 -9.46 5.31
N VAL A 83 -11.95 -9.44 6.53
CA VAL A 83 -11.81 -8.21 7.33
C VAL A 83 -10.81 -7.25 6.68
N LEU A 84 -9.67 -7.78 6.21
CA LEU A 84 -8.68 -7.00 5.49
C LEU A 84 -9.28 -6.36 4.23
N ARG A 85 -10.08 -7.11 3.47
CA ARG A 85 -10.79 -6.58 2.30
C ARG A 85 -11.78 -5.48 2.69
N GLN A 86 -12.56 -5.67 3.75
CA GLN A 86 -13.48 -4.64 4.24
C GLN A 86 -12.77 -3.36 4.68
N ILE A 87 -11.60 -3.47 5.32
CA ILE A 87 -10.79 -2.31 5.71
C ILE A 87 -10.28 -1.59 4.46
N TYR A 88 -9.79 -2.33 3.47
CA TYR A 88 -9.33 -1.77 2.20
C TYR A 88 -10.45 -1.02 1.47
N ASP A 89 -11.67 -1.59 1.41
CA ASP A 89 -12.82 -0.96 0.75
C ASP A 89 -13.28 0.31 1.47
N GLN A 90 -13.02 0.46 2.77
CA GLN A 90 -13.32 1.65 3.55
C GLN A 90 -12.32 2.79 3.34
N MET A 91 -11.14 2.52 2.81
CA MET A 91 -10.15 3.56 2.53
C MET A 91 -10.58 4.42 1.32
N PRO A 92 -10.43 5.76 1.41
CA PRO A 92 -10.73 6.64 0.29
C PRO A 92 -9.73 6.48 -0.86
N GLU A 93 -10.17 6.76 -2.08
CA GLU A 93 -9.26 6.86 -3.22
C GLU A 93 -8.61 8.26 -3.28
N PRO A 94 -7.35 8.37 -3.65
CA PRO A 94 -6.41 7.30 -3.99
C PRO A 94 -5.79 6.61 -2.78
N LYS A 95 -5.64 5.29 -2.82
CA LYS A 95 -5.07 4.47 -1.75
C LYS A 95 -3.96 3.56 -2.30
N TRP A 96 -3.04 3.18 -1.42
CA TRP A 96 -1.91 2.32 -1.75
C TRP A 96 -1.77 1.19 -0.73
N VAL A 97 -1.23 0.08 -1.16
CA VAL A 97 -1.01 -1.11 -0.33
C VAL A 97 0.45 -1.53 -0.40
N LEU A 98 1.06 -1.66 0.77
CA LEU A 98 2.41 -2.18 0.95
C LEU A 98 2.35 -3.53 1.67
N ALA A 99 2.78 -4.60 1.01
CA ALA A 99 2.91 -5.92 1.60
C ALA A 99 4.26 -6.04 2.33
N MET A 100 4.22 -5.99 3.67
CA MET A 100 5.41 -6.03 4.51
C MET A 100 5.72 -7.44 4.98
N GLY A 101 6.87 -7.93 4.57
CA GLY A 101 7.42 -9.22 4.94
C GLY A 101 7.02 -10.36 4.00
N VAL A 102 7.75 -11.44 4.07
CA VAL A 102 7.56 -12.61 3.20
C VAL A 102 6.20 -13.28 3.42
N CYS A 103 5.64 -13.19 4.63
CA CYS A 103 4.33 -13.76 4.94
C CYS A 103 3.19 -13.04 4.21
N ALA A 104 3.25 -11.70 4.09
CA ALA A 104 2.30 -10.95 3.31
C ALA A 104 2.51 -11.14 1.80
N SER A 105 3.76 -11.31 1.36
CA SER A 105 4.09 -11.43 -0.06
C SER A 105 3.74 -12.79 -0.66
N SER A 106 3.94 -13.88 0.09
CA SER A 106 3.81 -15.27 -0.44
C SER A 106 3.41 -16.32 0.59
N GLY A 107 2.95 -15.90 1.79
CA GLY A 107 2.70 -16.82 2.91
C GLY A 107 3.96 -17.26 3.67
N GLY A 108 5.14 -17.10 3.07
CA GLY A 108 6.43 -17.38 3.69
C GLY A 108 6.58 -18.83 4.16
N MET A 109 7.01 -18.99 5.42
CA MET A 109 7.16 -20.33 6.04
C MET A 109 5.83 -20.98 6.42
N PHE A 110 4.70 -20.26 6.34
CA PHE A 110 3.38 -20.75 6.75
C PHE A 110 2.60 -21.28 5.55
N ASN A 111 3.15 -22.26 4.85
CA ASN A 111 2.47 -22.91 3.74
C ASN A 111 1.43 -23.92 4.25
N ASN A 112 0.28 -23.43 4.69
CA ASN A 112 -0.83 -24.23 5.18
C ASN A 112 -2.17 -23.63 4.78
N TYR A 113 -3.25 -24.42 4.93
CA TYR A 113 -4.62 -24.01 4.56
C TYR A 113 -5.19 -22.86 5.40
N ALA A 114 -4.60 -22.54 6.54
CA ALA A 114 -5.11 -21.51 7.45
C ALA A 114 -4.59 -20.10 7.09
N ILE A 115 -3.54 -20.00 6.27
CA ILE A 115 -2.88 -18.75 5.91
C ILE A 115 -3.03 -18.51 4.41
N VAL A 116 -3.36 -17.27 4.06
CA VAL A 116 -3.41 -16.81 2.67
C VAL A 116 -1.99 -16.74 2.11
N GLN A 117 -1.77 -17.36 0.96
CA GLN A 117 -0.46 -17.45 0.31
C GLN A 117 -0.18 -16.24 -0.60
N GLY A 118 -0.16 -15.06 0.02
CA GLY A 118 0.01 -13.77 -0.63
C GLY A 118 -1.20 -12.87 -0.45
N VAL A 119 -0.98 -11.65 0.01
CA VAL A 119 -2.05 -10.67 0.24
C VAL A 119 -2.64 -10.12 -1.06
N ASP A 120 -1.91 -10.25 -2.17
CA ASP A 120 -2.34 -9.93 -3.53
C ASP A 120 -3.58 -10.72 -3.99
N HIS A 121 -3.83 -11.87 -3.37
CA HIS A 121 -5.09 -12.61 -3.56
C HIS A 121 -6.31 -11.95 -2.90
N VAL A 122 -6.12 -10.98 -2.02
CA VAL A 122 -7.21 -10.32 -1.27
C VAL A 122 -7.38 -8.87 -1.69
N VAL A 123 -6.25 -8.14 -1.82
CA VAL A 123 -6.22 -6.72 -2.19
C VAL A 123 -5.07 -6.46 -3.18
N PRO A 124 -5.21 -5.50 -4.10
CA PRO A 124 -4.11 -5.14 -5.00
C PRO A 124 -2.93 -4.58 -4.21
N VAL A 125 -1.72 -4.98 -4.55
CA VAL A 125 -0.48 -4.59 -3.89
C VAL A 125 0.35 -3.71 -4.81
N ASP A 126 0.70 -2.51 -4.33
CA ASP A 126 1.54 -1.56 -5.06
C ASP A 126 3.03 -1.80 -4.83
N MET A 127 3.40 -2.24 -3.61
CA MET A 127 4.79 -2.45 -3.24
C MET A 127 4.97 -3.68 -2.35
N TYR A 128 5.99 -4.48 -2.66
CA TYR A 128 6.39 -5.63 -1.84
C TYR A 128 7.69 -5.33 -1.10
N LEU A 129 7.70 -5.61 0.20
CA LEU A 129 8.88 -5.48 1.05
C LEU A 129 9.29 -6.86 1.57
N PRO A 130 10.34 -7.48 1.03
CA PRO A 130 10.81 -8.79 1.47
C PRO A 130 11.52 -8.70 2.83
N GLY A 131 11.48 -9.79 3.60
CA GLY A 131 12.14 -9.95 4.90
C GLY A 131 11.29 -10.75 5.87
N CYS A 132 11.92 -11.24 6.96
CA CYS A 132 11.21 -12.04 7.96
C CYS A 132 11.78 -11.83 9.38
N PRO A 133 11.40 -10.72 10.04
CA PRO A 133 10.81 -9.49 9.54
C PRO A 133 11.84 -8.62 8.78
N PRO A 134 11.39 -7.73 7.88
CA PRO A 134 12.28 -6.73 7.29
C PRO A 134 12.68 -5.70 8.35
N ARG A 135 13.91 -5.20 8.26
CA ARG A 135 14.41 -4.16 9.17
C ARG A 135 13.68 -2.83 8.93
N PRO A 136 13.60 -1.94 9.95
CA PRO A 136 12.98 -0.62 9.79
C PRO A 136 13.57 0.22 8.65
N GLU A 137 14.90 0.11 8.41
CA GLU A 137 15.55 0.80 7.28
C GLU A 137 15.02 0.33 5.92
N MET A 138 14.73 -0.96 5.79
CA MET A 138 14.15 -1.51 4.56
C MET A 138 12.71 -1.01 4.36
N LEU A 139 11.95 -0.84 5.45
CA LEU A 139 10.61 -0.25 5.36
C LEU A 139 10.68 1.21 4.91
N ILE A 140 11.62 1.99 5.44
CA ILE A 140 11.83 3.38 5.03
C ILE A 140 12.23 3.44 3.54
N ASP A 141 13.11 2.58 3.07
CA ASP A 141 13.51 2.51 1.66
C ASP A 141 12.31 2.18 0.74
N ALA A 142 11.48 1.22 1.14
CA ALA A 142 10.24 0.89 0.42
C ALA A 142 9.26 2.06 0.39
N ILE A 143 9.10 2.77 1.49
CA ILE A 143 8.26 3.98 1.56
C ILE A 143 8.79 5.08 0.64
N LEU A 144 10.10 5.31 0.60
CA LEU A 144 10.69 6.30 -0.29
C LEU A 144 10.46 5.97 -1.76
N LYS A 145 10.57 4.69 -2.13
CA LYS A 145 10.24 4.21 -3.49
C LYS A 145 8.75 4.38 -3.80
N LEU A 146 7.89 4.09 -2.83
CA LEU A 146 6.45 4.30 -2.98
C LEU A 146 6.11 5.80 -3.12
N HIS A 147 6.78 6.67 -2.37
CA HIS A 147 6.64 8.12 -2.51
C HIS A 147 6.99 8.61 -3.92
N ASP A 148 8.00 8.03 -4.54
CA ASP A 148 8.36 8.34 -5.92
C ASP A 148 7.27 7.90 -6.90
N GLN A 149 6.72 6.69 -6.72
CA GLN A 149 5.56 6.22 -7.48
C GLN A 149 4.34 7.14 -7.30
N VAL A 150 4.01 7.51 -6.06
CA VAL A 150 2.89 8.39 -5.72
C VAL A 150 3.01 9.75 -6.41
N GLN A 151 4.21 10.32 -6.45
CA GLN A 151 4.48 11.61 -7.08
C GLN A 151 4.21 11.59 -8.60
N HIS A 152 4.47 10.45 -9.25
CA HIS A 152 4.29 10.27 -10.70
C HIS A 152 2.95 9.63 -11.08
N THR A 153 2.12 9.27 -10.11
CA THR A 153 0.80 8.66 -10.36
C THR A 153 -0.17 9.68 -10.93
N LYS A 154 -0.81 9.34 -12.03
CA LYS A 154 -1.82 10.18 -12.69
C LYS A 154 -3.05 10.36 -11.82
N LEU A 155 -3.74 11.49 -12.00
CA LEU A 155 -4.96 11.81 -11.27
C LEU A 155 -6.19 11.07 -11.87
N GLY A 156 -7.11 10.66 -11.00
CA GLY A 156 -8.47 10.30 -11.39
C GLY A 156 -8.64 8.93 -12.04
N ALA A 157 -9.38 8.87 -13.14
CA ALA A 157 -9.88 7.65 -13.78
C ALA A 157 -8.80 6.65 -14.23
N ASN A 158 -7.58 7.10 -14.50
CA ASN A 158 -6.49 6.22 -14.92
C ASN A 158 -5.99 5.35 -13.76
N ARG A 159 -5.93 5.90 -12.53
CA ARG A 159 -5.58 5.11 -11.35
C ARG A 159 -6.64 4.06 -11.03
N ALA A 160 -7.93 4.43 -11.13
CA ALA A 160 -9.02 3.48 -10.91
C ALA A 160 -8.97 2.28 -11.87
N ARG A 161 -8.62 2.51 -13.15
CA ARG A 161 -8.43 1.43 -14.12
C ARG A 161 -7.26 0.52 -13.79
N GLU A 162 -6.12 1.09 -13.39
CA GLU A 162 -4.95 0.32 -12.97
C GLU A 162 -5.28 -0.59 -11.77
N VAL A 163 -6.01 -0.07 -10.80
CA VAL A 163 -6.45 -0.85 -9.62
C VAL A 163 -7.42 -1.96 -10.04
N GLU A 164 -8.39 -1.68 -10.90
CA GLU A 164 -9.35 -2.66 -11.42
C GLU A 164 -8.64 -3.78 -12.23
N GLU A 165 -7.65 -3.43 -13.03
CA GLU A 165 -6.83 -4.41 -13.75
C GLU A 165 -6.05 -5.32 -12.79
N LEU A 166 -5.43 -4.76 -11.75
CA LEU A 166 -4.73 -5.52 -10.71
C LEU A 166 -5.69 -6.44 -9.94
N GLU A 167 -6.87 -5.96 -9.57
CA GLU A 167 -7.88 -6.77 -8.90
C GLU A 167 -8.38 -7.92 -9.78
N THR A 168 -8.64 -7.65 -11.06
CA THR A 168 -9.08 -8.69 -12.00
C THR A 168 -7.98 -9.72 -12.27
N ALA A 169 -6.72 -9.31 -12.30
CA ALA A 169 -5.57 -10.20 -12.42
C ALA A 169 -5.43 -11.10 -11.18
N ALA A 170 -5.53 -10.52 -9.98
CA ALA A 170 -5.49 -11.26 -8.72
C ALA A 170 -6.62 -12.30 -8.63
N LEU A 171 -7.86 -11.91 -8.97
CA LEU A 171 -9.00 -12.82 -8.97
C LEU A 171 -8.86 -13.98 -9.98
N ARG A 172 -8.22 -13.75 -11.12
CA ARG A 172 -7.92 -14.80 -12.11
C ARG A 172 -6.87 -15.79 -11.63
N ALA A 173 -5.95 -15.35 -10.77
CA ALA A 173 -4.90 -16.21 -10.21
C ALA A 173 -5.42 -17.15 -9.10
N LEU A 174 -6.62 -16.88 -8.54
CA LEU A 174 -7.23 -17.74 -7.51
C LEU A 174 -7.82 -19.01 -8.14
N PRO A 175 -7.64 -20.18 -7.52
CA PRO A 175 -8.43 -21.36 -7.87
C PRO A 175 -9.92 -21.06 -7.65
N THR A 176 -10.76 -21.50 -8.58
CA THR A 176 -12.19 -21.13 -8.66
C THR A 176 -13.03 -21.48 -7.42
N SER A 177 -12.56 -22.39 -6.56
CA SER A 177 -13.17 -22.71 -5.27
C SER A 177 -13.02 -21.60 -4.23
N ASP A 178 -11.91 -20.86 -4.25
CA ASP A 178 -11.55 -19.90 -3.20
C ASP A 178 -12.04 -18.48 -3.54
N ALA A 179 -12.13 -18.16 -4.82
CA ALA A 179 -12.64 -16.86 -5.28
C ALA A 179 -14.10 -16.60 -4.83
N LYS A 180 -14.94 -17.63 -4.76
CA LYS A 180 -16.34 -17.52 -4.31
C LYS A 180 -16.50 -17.32 -2.81
N GLY A 181 -15.49 -17.69 -2.01
CA GLY A 181 -15.51 -17.54 -0.56
C GLY A 181 -15.02 -16.17 -0.07
N LEU A 182 -14.14 -15.51 -0.82
CA LEU A 182 -13.55 -14.20 -0.47
C LEU A 182 -14.47 -13.01 -0.80
N LEU A 183 -15.43 -13.20 -1.72
CA LEU A 183 -16.35 -12.14 -2.20
C LEU A 183 -17.74 -12.20 -1.52
N ARG A 184 -17.95 -13.06 -0.51
CA ARG A 184 -19.13 -13.12 0.32
C ARG A 184 -18.82 -12.63 1.74
#